data_d832b9ef9ef5700261d8ebc9d8c160ec
#
_entry.id   d832b9ef9ef5700261d8ebc9d8c160ec
#
_cell.length_a   1.000
_cell.length_b   1.000
_cell.length_c   1.000
_cell.angle_alpha   90.00
_cell.angle_beta   90.00
_cell.angle_gamma   90.00
#
_symmetry.space_group_name_H-M   'P 1'
#
loop_
_entity.id
_entity.type
_entity.pdbx_description
1 polymer ?
#
loop_
_entity_poly.entity_id
_entity_poly.type
_entity_poly.pdbx_seq_one_letter_code
_entity_poly.pdbx_strand_id
1 'polypeptide(L)'
;MHYSGALKSARMTGENHLKIIETLFAGLMRLPLFGMFFQSGFLALQRSTANAMKRVARDEVRPRNWSNAELRKFAPLFDGAVINVSGWHDEDKTGGHYRDYFSAAKSYAISNYRGESGITGADGEIFIDLEADLPQELAAQYQVAFNHTVLEHVFDIRKAIANICALSHDTVILVTPFLQQVHYIEGSFGDWWRPTPMCIERLLEEQGFQVIHQSSNDNPWYVVYVVTIACRDPEKYRQRLAFSKTAKDTGIIHFGLAESDTLN
;
A
#
# COMPACT_ATOMS: atom_id res chain seq x y z
N MET A 1 -34.39 -6.58 -33.50
CA MET A 1 -32.99 -6.29 -33.90
C MET A 1 -32.74 -4.80 -34.23
N HIS A 2 -33.36 -3.81 -33.58
CA HIS A 2 -33.18 -2.39 -33.93
C HIS A 2 -32.66 -1.48 -32.80
N TYR A 3 -32.36 -2.02 -31.61
CA TYR A 3 -31.87 -1.22 -30.48
C TYR A 3 -30.34 -1.06 -30.42
N SER A 4 -29.58 -1.92 -31.10
CA SER A 4 -28.10 -1.91 -31.06
C SER A 4 -27.46 -0.77 -31.88
N GLY A 5 -28.15 -0.33 -32.98
CA GLY A 5 -27.59 0.71 -33.85
C GLY A 5 -27.69 2.13 -33.27
N ALA A 6 -28.75 2.44 -32.54
CA ALA A 6 -28.97 3.77 -31.96
C ALA A 6 -28.00 4.07 -30.81
N LEU A 7 -27.69 3.07 -29.99
CA LEU A 7 -26.71 3.20 -28.90
C LEU A 7 -25.28 3.37 -29.40
N LYS A 8 -24.88 2.69 -30.47
CA LYS A 8 -23.56 2.89 -31.11
C LYS A 8 -23.44 4.28 -31.76
N SER A 9 -24.51 4.77 -32.42
CA SER A 9 -24.49 6.11 -33.00
C SER A 9 -24.43 7.22 -31.94
N ALA A 10 -25.17 7.10 -30.84
CA ALA A 10 -25.14 8.07 -29.76
C ALA A 10 -23.78 8.07 -29.03
N ARG A 11 -23.13 6.93 -28.91
CA ARG A 11 -21.77 6.81 -28.30
C ARG A 11 -20.72 7.47 -29.21
N MET A 12 -20.75 7.23 -30.51
CA MET A 12 -19.85 7.86 -31.50
C MET A 12 -20.00 9.39 -31.57
N THR A 13 -21.19 9.93 -31.42
CA THR A 13 -21.42 11.39 -31.40
C THR A 13 -20.90 12.00 -30.09
N GLY A 14 -21.04 11.31 -28.96
CA GLY A 14 -20.51 11.75 -27.68
C GLY A 14 -18.99 11.83 -27.67
N GLU A 15 -18.29 10.83 -28.20
CA GLU A 15 -16.84 10.81 -28.33
C GLU A 15 -16.29 11.92 -29.22
N ASN A 16 -16.96 12.22 -30.31
CA ASN A 16 -16.59 13.31 -31.22
C ASN A 16 -16.77 14.69 -30.53
N HIS A 17 -17.84 14.88 -29.77
CA HIS A 17 -18.03 16.11 -28.98
C HIS A 17 -16.98 16.26 -27.89
N LEU A 18 -16.59 15.19 -27.21
CA LEU A 18 -15.54 15.22 -26.20
C LEU A 18 -14.18 15.62 -26.79
N LYS A 19 -13.79 15.04 -27.93
CA LYS A 19 -12.55 15.40 -28.63
C LYS A 19 -12.51 16.83 -29.11
N ILE A 20 -13.65 17.38 -29.56
CA ILE A 20 -13.75 18.79 -29.94
C ILE A 20 -13.55 19.70 -28.72
N ILE A 21 -14.20 19.38 -27.60
CA ILE A 21 -14.06 20.11 -26.34
C ILE A 21 -12.61 20.05 -25.83
N GLU A 22 -11.98 18.89 -25.85
CA GLU A 22 -10.57 18.71 -25.47
C GLU A 22 -9.63 19.54 -26.36
N THR A 23 -9.87 19.55 -27.66
CA THR A 23 -9.04 20.33 -28.61
C THR A 23 -9.18 21.83 -28.40
N LEU A 24 -10.42 22.31 -28.20
CA LEU A 24 -10.69 23.71 -27.89
C LEU A 24 -10.10 24.13 -26.53
N PHE A 25 -10.24 23.27 -25.52
CA PHE A 25 -9.67 23.49 -24.18
C PHE A 25 -8.14 23.52 -24.23
N ALA A 26 -7.50 22.57 -24.95
CA ALA A 26 -6.05 22.57 -25.14
C ALA A 26 -5.55 23.82 -25.88
N GLY A 27 -6.32 24.36 -26.82
CA GLY A 27 -6.04 25.62 -27.49
C GLY A 27 -6.09 26.83 -26.54
N LEU A 28 -7.12 26.91 -25.71
CA LEU A 28 -7.29 27.96 -24.72
C LEU A 28 -6.20 27.91 -23.63
N MET A 29 -5.78 26.72 -23.22
CA MET A 29 -4.72 26.53 -22.21
C MET A 29 -3.33 26.98 -22.69
N ARG A 30 -3.13 27.16 -24.01
CA ARG A 30 -1.89 27.71 -24.59
C ARG A 30 -1.81 29.24 -24.50
N LEU A 31 -2.89 29.92 -24.19
CA LEU A 31 -2.88 31.36 -23.92
C LEU A 31 -2.30 31.63 -22.52
N PRO A 32 -1.18 32.38 -22.38
CA PRO A 32 -0.43 32.43 -21.11
C PRO A 32 -1.25 32.86 -19.89
N LEU A 33 -2.06 33.91 -20.02
CA LEU A 33 -2.91 34.39 -18.93
C LEU A 33 -4.07 33.47 -18.60
N PHE A 34 -4.70 32.90 -19.62
CA PHE A 34 -5.82 32.01 -19.46
C PHE A 34 -5.38 30.66 -18.87
N GLY A 35 -4.23 30.15 -19.36
CA GLY A 35 -3.63 28.92 -18.85
C GLY A 35 -3.28 29.04 -17.36
N MET A 36 -2.64 30.13 -16.93
CA MET A 36 -2.32 30.37 -15.52
C MET A 36 -3.58 30.44 -14.64
N PHE A 37 -4.60 31.17 -15.07
CA PHE A 37 -5.84 31.33 -14.30
C PHE A 37 -6.59 30.02 -14.15
N PHE A 38 -6.66 29.25 -15.24
CA PHE A 38 -7.31 27.94 -15.24
C PHE A 38 -6.55 26.91 -14.42
N GLN A 39 -5.20 26.85 -14.51
CA GLN A 39 -4.38 25.98 -13.70
C GLN A 39 -4.55 26.27 -12.21
N SER A 40 -4.53 27.55 -11.81
CA SER A 40 -4.72 27.94 -10.41
C SER A 40 -6.11 27.58 -9.91
N GLY A 41 -7.16 27.82 -10.71
CA GLY A 41 -8.54 27.45 -10.39
C GLY A 41 -8.73 25.94 -10.31
N PHE A 42 -8.15 25.20 -11.24
CA PHE A 42 -8.19 23.73 -11.25
C PHE A 42 -7.48 23.12 -10.03
N LEU A 43 -6.29 23.63 -9.69
CA LEU A 43 -5.56 23.19 -8.49
C LEU A 43 -6.33 23.52 -7.20
N ALA A 44 -6.96 24.69 -7.13
CA ALA A 44 -7.80 25.05 -6.00
C ALA A 44 -9.03 24.14 -5.89
N LEU A 45 -9.67 23.81 -7.02
CA LEU A 45 -10.79 22.88 -7.07
C LEU A 45 -10.36 21.46 -6.67
N GLN A 46 -9.24 20.97 -7.18
CA GLN A 46 -8.68 19.67 -6.78
C GLN A 46 -8.41 19.60 -5.28
N ARG A 47 -7.77 20.65 -4.70
CA ARG A 47 -7.52 20.72 -3.26
C ARG A 47 -8.81 20.74 -2.45
N SER A 48 -9.79 21.54 -2.87
CA SER A 48 -11.10 21.63 -2.22
C SER A 48 -11.85 20.29 -2.27
N THR A 49 -11.85 19.65 -3.44
CA THR A 49 -12.48 18.35 -3.64
C THR A 49 -11.79 17.28 -2.81
N ALA A 50 -10.45 17.23 -2.82
CA ALA A 50 -9.69 16.28 -2.01
C ALA A 50 -9.96 16.47 -0.51
N ASN A 51 -10.05 17.71 -0.03
CA ASN A 51 -10.39 17.99 1.36
C ASN A 51 -11.85 17.64 1.72
N ALA A 52 -12.79 17.85 0.79
CA ALA A 52 -14.17 17.40 0.97
C ALA A 52 -14.26 15.87 1.00
N MET A 53 -13.57 15.20 0.09
CA MET A 53 -13.50 13.73 0.05
C MET A 53 -12.87 13.14 1.31
N LYS A 54 -11.83 13.78 1.88
CA LYS A 54 -11.28 13.38 3.19
C LYS A 54 -12.32 13.38 4.30
N ARG A 55 -13.28 14.32 4.27
CA ARG A 55 -14.32 14.46 5.30
C ARG A 55 -15.48 13.49 5.11
N VAL A 56 -15.78 13.11 3.87
CA VAL A 56 -16.89 12.21 3.53
C VAL A 56 -16.44 10.80 3.14
N ALA A 57 -15.12 10.56 3.05
CA ALA A 57 -14.62 9.21 2.78
C ALA A 57 -15.12 8.26 3.85
N ARG A 58 -15.82 7.21 3.42
CA ARG A 58 -16.22 6.13 4.32
C ARG A 58 -14.99 5.59 5.04
N ASP A 59 -15.13 5.24 6.30
CA ASP A 59 -14.02 4.72 7.09
C ASP A 59 -13.34 3.52 6.41
N GLU A 60 -14.09 2.73 5.67
CA GLU A 60 -13.64 1.57 4.90
C GLU A 60 -12.59 1.88 3.83
N VAL A 61 -12.60 3.10 3.26
CA VAL A 61 -11.64 3.51 2.21
C VAL A 61 -10.46 4.32 2.76
N ARG A 62 -10.44 4.60 4.06
CA ARG A 62 -9.25 5.18 4.70
C ARG A 62 -8.13 4.16 4.67
N PRO A 63 -6.92 4.53 4.25
CA PRO A 63 -5.85 3.56 4.00
C PRO A 63 -5.60 2.63 5.18
N ARG A 64 -5.56 3.16 6.40
CA ARG A 64 -5.32 2.39 7.62
C ARG A 64 -6.49 1.44 7.94
N ASN A 65 -7.72 1.93 7.88
CA ASN A 65 -8.89 1.10 8.13
C ASN A 65 -9.01 -0.02 7.11
N TRP A 66 -8.76 0.31 5.83
CA TRP A 66 -8.75 -0.66 4.76
C TRP A 66 -7.65 -1.71 4.95
N SER A 67 -6.39 -1.29 5.18
CA SER A 67 -5.28 -2.24 5.37
C SER A 67 -5.48 -3.12 6.61
N ASN A 68 -6.05 -2.58 7.67
CA ASN A 68 -6.43 -3.35 8.86
C ASN A 68 -7.52 -4.37 8.55
N ALA A 69 -8.55 -3.99 7.79
CA ALA A 69 -9.59 -4.92 7.35
C ALA A 69 -9.04 -6.01 6.44
N GLU A 70 -8.11 -5.65 5.55
CA GLU A 70 -7.44 -6.60 4.66
C GLU A 70 -6.58 -7.58 5.48
N LEU A 71 -5.77 -7.09 6.41
CA LEU A 71 -4.94 -7.93 7.29
C LEU A 71 -5.79 -8.90 8.13
N ARG A 72 -6.93 -8.47 8.65
CA ARG A 72 -7.84 -9.34 9.43
C ARG A 72 -8.36 -10.55 8.66
N LYS A 73 -8.39 -10.50 7.33
CA LYS A 73 -8.81 -11.66 6.51
C LYS A 73 -7.77 -12.78 6.52
N PHE A 74 -6.49 -12.41 6.63
CA PHE A 74 -5.37 -13.34 6.45
C PHE A 74 -4.65 -13.69 7.75
N ALA A 75 -4.52 -12.76 8.68
CA ALA A 75 -3.77 -12.95 9.92
C ALA A 75 -4.20 -14.17 10.73
N PRO A 76 -5.51 -14.54 10.85
CA PRO A 76 -5.93 -15.74 11.59
C PRO A 76 -5.49 -17.06 10.96
N LEU A 77 -4.96 -17.05 9.74
CA LEU A 77 -4.49 -18.27 9.06
C LEU A 77 -3.12 -18.74 9.55
N PHE A 78 -2.39 -17.87 10.26
CA PHE A 78 -1.03 -18.13 10.71
C PHE A 78 -1.03 -18.55 12.17
N ASP A 79 -0.59 -19.78 12.42
CA ASP A 79 -0.65 -20.45 13.72
C ASP A 79 0.73 -20.63 14.41
N GLY A 80 1.79 -20.13 13.79
CA GLY A 80 3.15 -20.16 14.33
C GLY A 80 3.55 -18.89 15.08
N ALA A 81 4.86 -18.64 15.20
CA ALA A 81 5.40 -17.44 15.76
C ALA A 81 5.28 -16.27 14.77
N VAL A 82 4.88 -15.10 15.25
CA VAL A 82 4.74 -13.87 14.47
C VAL A 82 5.62 -12.79 15.05
N ILE A 83 6.24 -11.98 14.21
CA ILE A 83 6.92 -10.74 14.62
C ILE A 83 6.33 -9.53 13.88
N ASN A 84 5.92 -8.51 14.63
CA ASN A 84 5.59 -7.18 14.10
C ASN A 84 6.87 -6.34 14.07
N VAL A 85 7.40 -6.13 12.88
CA VAL A 85 8.70 -5.47 12.67
C VAL A 85 8.51 -3.97 12.68
N SER A 86 9.19 -3.29 13.58
CA SER A 86 9.05 -1.84 13.86
C SER A 86 7.60 -1.47 14.22
N GLY A 87 7.01 -2.31 15.07
CA GLY A 87 5.59 -2.23 15.42
C GLY A 87 5.24 -1.17 16.47
N TRP A 88 6.24 -0.46 17.01
CA TRP A 88 6.07 0.51 18.08
C TRP A 88 5.26 -0.08 19.26
N HIS A 89 4.12 0.49 19.61
CA HIS A 89 3.21 -0.03 20.64
C HIS A 89 2.22 -1.07 20.12
N ASP A 90 2.42 -1.60 18.91
CA ASP A 90 1.52 -2.56 18.25
C ASP A 90 0.11 -2.02 17.94
N GLU A 91 -0.07 -0.70 18.01
CA GLU A 91 -1.36 -0.06 17.80
C GLU A 91 -1.78 -0.07 16.32
N ASP A 92 -3.01 -0.49 16.06
CA ASP A 92 -3.61 -0.49 14.72
C ASP A 92 -4.12 0.90 14.28
N LYS A 93 -3.99 1.92 15.15
CA LYS A 93 -4.48 3.30 14.98
C LYS A 93 -6.01 3.41 14.81
N THR A 94 -6.75 2.33 15.12
CA THR A 94 -8.21 2.31 15.13
C THR A 94 -8.77 1.90 16.49
N GLY A 95 -7.91 1.81 17.51
CA GLY A 95 -8.27 1.51 18.90
C GLY A 95 -8.01 0.05 19.31
N GLY A 96 -7.35 -0.74 18.45
CA GLY A 96 -6.94 -2.11 18.73
C GLY A 96 -5.43 -2.31 18.56
N HIS A 97 -5.00 -3.56 18.61
CA HIS A 97 -3.62 -3.97 18.44
C HIS A 97 -3.50 -5.01 17.31
N TYR A 98 -2.41 -4.99 16.57
CA TYR A 98 -2.18 -5.95 15.49
C TYR A 98 -2.06 -7.39 16.00
N ARG A 99 -1.56 -7.61 17.23
CA ARG A 99 -1.53 -8.95 17.85
C ARG A 99 -2.89 -9.64 17.88
N ASP A 100 -3.97 -8.86 18.04
CA ASP A 100 -5.34 -9.40 18.11
C ASP A 100 -5.81 -9.96 16.77
N TYR A 101 -5.19 -9.56 15.66
CA TYR A 101 -5.49 -10.07 14.33
C TYR A 101 -4.93 -11.47 14.12
N PHE A 102 -3.75 -11.74 14.71
CA PHE A 102 -3.08 -13.05 14.63
C PHE A 102 -3.59 -13.98 15.74
N SER A 103 -4.90 -14.17 15.82
CA SER A 103 -5.57 -14.88 16.91
C SER A 103 -5.18 -16.37 17.04
N ALA A 104 -4.65 -16.98 15.99
CA ALA A 104 -4.15 -18.36 16.00
C ALA A 104 -2.66 -18.45 16.31
N ALA A 105 -1.92 -17.35 16.39
CA ALA A 105 -0.48 -17.36 16.58
C ALA A 105 -0.07 -17.94 17.92
N LYS A 106 0.94 -18.83 17.92
CA LYS A 106 1.51 -19.43 19.15
C LYS A 106 2.28 -18.42 19.99
N SER A 107 2.91 -17.47 19.33
CA SER A 107 3.63 -16.37 19.97
C SER A 107 3.63 -15.14 19.09
N TYR A 108 3.75 -13.97 19.72
CA TYR A 108 3.78 -12.70 19.03
C TYR A 108 4.84 -11.81 19.65
N ALA A 109 5.79 -11.37 18.84
CA ALA A 109 6.87 -10.47 19.22
C ALA A 109 6.72 -9.12 18.52
N ILE A 110 7.33 -8.10 19.09
CA ILE A 110 7.43 -6.77 18.50
C ILE A 110 8.89 -6.41 18.43
N SER A 111 9.34 -5.89 17.29
CA SER A 111 10.65 -5.27 17.23
C SER A 111 10.52 -3.77 17.01
N ASN A 112 11.51 -3.04 17.50
CA ASN A 112 11.61 -1.61 17.31
C ASN A 112 13.05 -1.17 17.10
N TYR A 113 13.22 0.03 16.55
CA TYR A 113 14.49 0.72 16.42
C TYR A 113 14.68 1.70 17.59
N ARG A 114 15.90 2.15 17.85
CA ARG A 114 16.20 3.19 18.85
C ARG A 114 15.76 4.57 18.34
N GLY A 115 15.17 5.37 19.21
CA GLY A 115 14.72 6.72 18.88
C GLY A 115 13.41 7.07 19.59
N GLU A 116 12.86 8.25 19.34
CA GLU A 116 11.64 8.73 20.02
C GLU A 116 10.41 7.86 19.74
N SER A 117 10.34 7.26 18.55
CA SER A 117 9.28 6.33 18.15
C SER A 117 9.77 4.86 18.12
N GLY A 118 10.87 4.58 18.80
CA GLY A 118 11.54 3.29 18.76
C GLY A 118 11.26 2.44 19.99
N ILE A 119 12.34 1.80 20.50
CA ILE A 119 12.27 0.90 21.67
C ILE A 119 11.61 1.61 22.86
N THR A 120 10.57 0.98 23.37
CA THR A 120 9.77 1.48 24.49
C THR A 120 10.24 0.92 25.83
N GLY A 121 11.06 -0.13 25.82
CA GLY A 121 11.49 -0.87 27.00
C GLY A 121 10.46 -1.86 27.53
N ALA A 122 9.43 -2.19 26.72
CA ALA A 122 8.45 -3.20 27.08
C ALA A 122 9.08 -4.60 27.13
N ASP A 123 8.61 -5.45 28.02
CA ASP A 123 9.06 -6.84 28.12
C ASP A 123 8.83 -7.60 26.80
N GLY A 124 9.90 -8.26 26.34
CA GLY A 124 9.86 -9.03 25.08
C GLY A 124 10.01 -8.21 23.81
N GLU A 125 10.26 -6.91 23.92
CA GLU A 125 10.58 -6.06 22.78
C GLU A 125 12.00 -6.34 22.27
N ILE A 126 12.13 -6.47 20.94
CA ILE A 126 13.38 -6.82 20.27
C ILE A 126 13.92 -5.58 19.54
N PHE A 127 15.21 -5.28 19.76
CA PHE A 127 15.87 -4.25 18.95
C PHE A 127 16.26 -4.81 17.59
N ILE A 128 15.80 -4.18 16.50
CA ILE A 128 16.23 -4.45 15.14
C ILE A 128 16.48 -3.13 14.41
N ASP A 129 17.70 -2.99 13.88
CA ASP A 129 18.04 -2.00 12.88
C ASP A 129 17.89 -2.64 11.50
N LEU A 130 16.93 -2.19 10.72
CA LEU A 130 16.67 -2.75 9.40
C LEU A 130 17.77 -2.41 8.36
N GLU A 131 18.64 -1.46 8.64
CA GLU A 131 19.76 -1.09 7.76
C GLU A 131 21.08 -1.77 8.18
N ALA A 132 21.15 -2.36 9.39
CA ALA A 132 22.29 -3.12 9.86
C ALA A 132 22.19 -4.61 9.50
N ASP A 133 23.23 -5.37 9.83
CA ASP A 133 23.18 -6.83 9.71
C ASP A 133 22.24 -7.42 10.77
N LEU A 134 21.35 -8.30 10.35
CA LEU A 134 20.44 -8.99 11.26
C LEU A 134 21.24 -9.94 12.16
N PRO A 135 21.03 -9.90 13.50
CA PRO A 135 21.57 -10.90 14.40
C PRO A 135 21.19 -12.32 13.95
N GLN A 136 22.17 -13.23 13.88
CA GLN A 136 21.98 -14.57 13.36
C GLN A 136 20.95 -15.38 14.16
N GLU A 137 20.85 -15.14 15.46
CA GLU A 137 19.87 -15.76 16.36
C GLU A 137 18.42 -15.40 16.03
N LEU A 138 18.17 -14.31 15.30
CA LEU A 138 16.83 -13.90 14.86
C LEU A 138 16.45 -14.48 13.51
N ALA A 139 17.40 -15.03 12.77
CA ALA A 139 17.14 -15.56 11.44
C ALA A 139 16.19 -16.77 11.48
N ALA A 140 15.15 -16.73 10.65
CA ALA A 140 14.15 -17.79 10.47
C ALA A 140 13.44 -18.24 11.78
N GLN A 141 13.33 -17.35 12.77
CA GLN A 141 12.67 -17.68 14.05
C GLN A 141 11.15 -17.60 13.97
N TYR A 142 10.61 -16.88 12.99
CA TYR A 142 9.18 -16.61 12.90
C TYR A 142 8.55 -17.27 11.70
N GLN A 143 7.30 -17.71 11.85
CA GLN A 143 6.49 -18.13 10.71
C GLN A 143 6.15 -16.90 9.86
N VAL A 144 5.78 -15.77 10.51
CA VAL A 144 5.40 -14.54 9.83
C VAL A 144 6.24 -13.37 10.30
N ALA A 145 6.82 -12.64 9.36
CA ALA A 145 7.31 -11.29 9.59
C ALA A 145 6.31 -10.28 8.99
N PHE A 146 5.69 -9.48 9.85
CA PHE A 146 4.72 -8.47 9.49
C PHE A 146 5.35 -7.08 9.64
N ASN A 147 5.15 -6.21 8.64
CA ASN A 147 5.61 -4.82 8.69
C ASN A 147 4.55 -3.90 8.09
N HIS A 148 4.26 -2.79 8.76
CA HIS A 148 3.22 -1.87 8.35
C HIS A 148 3.71 -0.43 8.32
N THR A 149 3.82 0.15 7.11
CA THR A 149 4.19 1.56 6.86
C THR A 149 5.46 2.00 7.60
N VAL A 150 6.56 1.28 7.35
CA VAL A 150 7.90 1.56 7.89
C VAL A 150 8.92 1.68 6.77
N LEU A 151 8.77 0.88 5.69
CA LEU A 151 9.75 0.80 4.62
C LEU A 151 9.98 2.14 3.90
N GLU A 152 8.97 3.01 3.89
CA GLU A 152 9.10 4.37 3.37
C GLU A 152 10.08 5.24 4.16
N HIS A 153 10.33 4.88 5.42
CA HIS A 153 11.21 5.61 6.36
C HIS A 153 12.63 5.06 6.44
N VAL A 154 12.90 3.92 5.82
CA VAL A 154 14.22 3.26 5.81
C VAL A 154 14.92 3.57 4.50
N PHE A 155 16.13 4.17 4.54
CA PHE A 155 16.81 4.60 3.31
C PHE A 155 17.30 3.42 2.47
N ASP A 156 17.91 2.41 3.09
CA ASP A 156 18.27 1.17 2.37
C ASP A 156 17.10 0.17 2.38
N ILE A 157 16.10 0.45 1.56
CA ILE A 157 14.90 -0.39 1.43
C ILE A 157 15.22 -1.84 1.03
N ARG A 158 16.30 -2.05 0.26
CA ARG A 158 16.72 -3.40 -0.16
C ARG A 158 17.20 -4.22 1.02
N LYS A 159 18.06 -3.62 1.85
CA LYS A 159 18.55 -4.24 3.09
C LYS A 159 17.42 -4.49 4.07
N ALA A 160 16.52 -3.51 4.22
CA ALA A 160 15.36 -3.64 5.10
C ALA A 160 14.45 -4.81 4.72
N ILE A 161 14.12 -4.95 3.43
CA ILE A 161 13.30 -6.09 2.96
C ILE A 161 14.06 -7.40 3.12
N ALA A 162 15.36 -7.44 2.84
CA ALA A 162 16.17 -8.64 3.05
C ALA A 162 16.17 -9.07 4.54
N ASN A 163 16.32 -8.13 5.45
CA ASN A 163 16.27 -8.39 6.90
C ASN A 163 14.88 -8.86 7.36
N ILE A 164 13.80 -8.22 6.89
CA ILE A 164 12.43 -8.67 7.19
C ILE A 164 12.21 -10.11 6.68
N CYS A 165 12.66 -10.40 5.46
CA CYS A 165 12.57 -11.74 4.88
C CYS A 165 13.41 -12.76 5.64
N ALA A 166 14.58 -12.36 6.14
CA ALA A 166 15.46 -13.25 6.91
C ALA A 166 14.88 -13.63 8.28
N LEU A 167 14.03 -12.80 8.88
CA LEU A 167 13.32 -13.12 10.13
C LEU A 167 12.34 -14.30 9.96
N SER A 168 11.77 -14.45 8.75
CA SER A 168 10.72 -15.44 8.50
C SER A 168 11.22 -16.65 7.74
N HIS A 169 10.81 -17.83 8.23
CA HIS A 169 10.99 -19.09 7.50
C HIS A 169 9.84 -19.43 6.55
N ASP A 170 8.72 -18.67 6.55
CA ASP A 170 7.50 -19.03 5.80
C ASP A 170 6.88 -17.84 5.06
N THR A 171 6.38 -16.81 5.77
CA THR A 171 5.54 -15.76 5.19
C THR A 171 6.00 -14.36 5.60
N VAL A 172 5.92 -13.44 4.66
CA VAL A 172 6.12 -12.00 4.88
C VAL A 172 4.85 -11.24 4.51
N ILE A 173 4.42 -10.33 5.36
CA ILE A 173 3.29 -9.43 5.14
C ILE A 173 3.79 -7.99 5.20
N LEU A 174 3.67 -7.26 4.10
CA LEU A 174 4.08 -5.86 4.00
C LEU A 174 2.87 -4.98 3.69
N VAL A 175 2.74 -3.88 4.40
CA VAL A 175 1.84 -2.80 4.05
C VAL A 175 2.66 -1.56 3.75
N THR A 176 2.62 -1.10 2.49
CA THR A 176 3.42 0.02 2.02
C THR A 176 2.55 1.14 1.46
N PRO A 177 2.89 2.42 1.67
CA PRO A 177 2.22 3.51 0.99
C PRO A 177 2.69 3.57 -0.46
N PHE A 178 1.73 3.59 -1.39
CA PHE A 178 2.00 3.83 -2.81
C PHE A 178 1.76 5.29 -3.18
N LEU A 179 0.63 5.86 -2.74
CA LEU A 179 0.36 7.29 -2.80
C LEU A 179 0.11 7.84 -1.40
N GLN A 180 0.97 8.75 -1.01
CA GLN A 180 0.87 9.43 0.28
C GLN A 180 1.63 10.74 0.19
N GLN A 181 1.15 11.78 0.87
CA GLN A 181 1.93 12.99 1.06
C GLN A 181 3.22 12.66 1.80
N VAL A 182 4.30 13.32 1.41
CA VAL A 182 5.58 13.20 2.13
C VAL A 182 5.35 13.62 3.58
N HIS A 183 5.76 12.77 4.50
CA HIS A 183 5.69 13.04 5.93
C HIS A 183 6.96 12.52 6.61
N TYR A 184 7.58 13.35 7.41
CA TYR A 184 8.77 13.03 8.18
C TYR A 184 8.76 13.81 9.49
N ILE A 185 9.57 13.38 10.43
CA ILE A 185 9.83 14.12 11.67
C ILE A 185 11.32 14.38 11.71
N GLU A 186 11.71 15.66 11.71
CA GLU A 186 13.09 16.09 11.76
C GLU A 186 13.76 15.54 13.02
N GLY A 187 14.93 14.91 12.86
CA GLY A 187 15.66 14.26 13.94
C GLY A 187 15.14 12.88 14.35
N SER A 188 14.03 12.39 13.78
CA SER A 188 13.45 11.10 14.11
C SER A 188 13.45 10.15 12.89
N PHE A 189 12.72 10.46 11.83
CA PHE A 189 12.68 9.64 10.63
C PHE A 189 12.48 10.45 9.36
N GLY A 190 13.08 9.98 8.25
CA GLY A 190 12.86 10.50 6.90
C GLY A 190 11.64 9.88 6.23
N ASP A 191 11.43 10.24 4.96
CA ASP A 191 10.37 9.67 4.12
C ASP A 191 10.92 9.57 2.69
N TRP A 192 11.41 8.38 2.31
CA TRP A 192 12.28 8.19 1.16
C TRP A 192 11.59 7.53 -0.03
N TRP A 193 10.63 6.63 0.22
CA TRP A 193 10.16 5.71 -0.79
C TRP A 193 8.64 5.69 -0.95
N ARG A 194 8.23 5.49 -2.20
CA ARG A 194 6.87 5.08 -2.60
C ARG A 194 7.01 3.89 -3.54
N PRO A 195 7.34 2.71 -3.01
CA PRO A 195 7.60 1.54 -3.85
C PRO A 195 6.32 1.13 -4.58
N THR A 196 6.47 0.83 -5.87
CA THR A 196 5.38 0.25 -6.64
C THR A 196 5.14 -1.20 -6.20
N PRO A 197 3.93 -1.76 -6.43
CA PRO A 197 3.67 -3.17 -6.20
C PRO A 197 4.68 -4.10 -6.88
N MET A 198 5.10 -3.78 -8.11
CA MET A 198 6.11 -4.53 -8.85
C MET A 198 7.50 -4.46 -8.20
N CYS A 199 7.86 -3.31 -7.63
CA CYS A 199 9.12 -3.16 -6.91
C CYS A 199 9.16 -4.06 -5.67
N ILE A 200 8.10 -4.07 -4.88
CA ILE A 200 7.98 -4.93 -3.70
C ILE A 200 8.02 -6.41 -4.10
N GLU A 201 7.25 -6.81 -5.13
CA GLU A 201 7.26 -8.18 -5.66
C GLU A 201 8.69 -8.59 -6.03
N ARG A 202 9.40 -7.77 -6.79
CA ARG A 202 10.77 -8.07 -7.23
C ARG A 202 11.74 -8.22 -6.06
N LEU A 203 11.66 -7.34 -5.07
CA LEU A 203 12.54 -7.41 -3.89
C LEU A 203 12.27 -8.65 -3.03
N LEU A 204 11.01 -9.08 -2.92
CA LEU A 204 10.63 -10.31 -2.22
C LEU A 204 11.09 -11.56 -2.98
N GLU A 205 10.97 -11.58 -4.32
CA GLU A 205 11.47 -12.66 -5.17
C GLU A 205 12.98 -12.87 -5.03
N GLU A 206 13.76 -11.78 -4.93
CA GLU A 206 15.21 -11.83 -4.70
C GLU A 206 15.56 -12.51 -3.36
N GLN A 207 14.62 -12.54 -2.40
CA GLN A 207 14.76 -13.22 -1.11
C GLN A 207 14.13 -14.62 -1.07
N GLY A 208 13.67 -15.13 -2.22
CA GLY A 208 13.07 -16.45 -2.35
C GLY A 208 11.62 -16.54 -1.86
N PHE A 209 10.90 -15.39 -1.84
CA PHE A 209 9.47 -15.35 -1.54
C PHE A 209 8.66 -15.11 -2.81
N GLN A 210 7.51 -15.74 -2.92
CA GLN A 210 6.57 -15.53 -4.01
C GLN A 210 5.34 -14.80 -3.48
N VAL A 211 4.95 -13.71 -4.17
CA VAL A 211 3.75 -12.96 -3.82
C VAL A 211 2.51 -13.79 -4.15
N ILE A 212 1.71 -14.07 -3.13
CA ILE A 212 0.44 -14.82 -3.22
C ILE A 212 -0.79 -13.93 -3.13
N HIS A 213 -0.65 -12.74 -2.52
CA HIS A 213 -1.71 -11.75 -2.48
C HIS A 213 -1.10 -10.37 -2.55
N GLN A 214 -1.70 -9.50 -3.38
CA GLN A 214 -1.35 -8.10 -3.46
C GLN A 214 -2.59 -7.30 -3.82
N SER A 215 -3.00 -6.40 -2.95
CA SER A 215 -4.19 -5.56 -3.12
C SER A 215 -3.93 -4.13 -2.70
N SER A 216 -4.79 -3.21 -3.13
CA SER A 216 -4.75 -1.80 -2.75
C SER A 216 -6.14 -1.31 -2.37
N ASN A 217 -6.23 -0.21 -1.61
CA ASN A 217 -7.52 0.41 -1.28
C ASN A 217 -8.16 1.15 -2.46
N ASP A 218 -7.52 1.14 -3.61
CA ASP A 218 -8.04 1.55 -4.90
C ASP A 218 -8.86 2.86 -4.86
N ASN A 219 -8.25 3.89 -4.28
CA ASN A 219 -8.89 5.17 -4.11
C ASN A 219 -8.19 6.24 -4.97
N PRO A 220 -8.78 6.67 -6.09
CA PRO A 220 -8.15 7.62 -7.00
C PRO A 220 -7.98 9.03 -6.41
N TRP A 221 -8.63 9.32 -5.30
CA TRP A 221 -8.69 10.66 -4.70
C TRP A 221 -7.96 10.78 -3.37
N TYR A 222 -7.40 9.68 -2.88
CA TYR A 222 -6.85 9.63 -1.52
C TYR A 222 -5.55 8.85 -1.47
N VAL A 223 -4.98 8.79 -0.26
CA VAL A 223 -3.80 7.97 0.04
C VAL A 223 -4.07 6.51 -0.29
N VAL A 224 -3.15 5.87 -1.00
CA VAL A 224 -3.25 4.47 -1.37
C VAL A 224 -2.19 3.67 -0.64
N TYR A 225 -2.64 2.64 0.07
CA TYR A 225 -1.80 1.59 0.63
C TYR A 225 -1.90 0.32 -0.21
N VAL A 226 -0.80 -0.40 -0.23
CA VAL A 226 -0.72 -1.73 -0.83
C VAL A 226 -0.41 -2.74 0.26
N VAL A 227 -1.23 -3.78 0.35
CA VAL A 227 -0.97 -4.97 1.16
C VAL A 227 -0.36 -6.02 0.27
N THR A 228 0.79 -6.54 0.64
CA THR A 228 1.48 -7.63 -0.06
C THR A 228 1.72 -8.78 0.91
N ILE A 229 1.29 -9.99 0.55
CA ILE A 229 1.58 -11.22 1.26
C ILE A 229 2.40 -12.11 0.33
N ALA A 230 3.55 -12.51 0.80
CA ALA A 230 4.45 -13.40 0.07
C ALA A 230 4.91 -14.56 0.96
N CYS A 231 5.14 -15.72 0.37
CA CYS A 231 5.59 -16.90 1.11
C CYS A 231 6.65 -17.68 0.32
N ARG A 232 7.38 -18.54 1.04
CA ARG A 232 8.38 -19.42 0.42
C ARG A 232 7.75 -20.61 -0.31
N ASP A 233 6.62 -21.11 0.20
CA ASP A 233 5.87 -22.21 -0.40
C ASP A 233 4.41 -21.82 -0.68
N PRO A 234 4.09 -21.32 -1.89
CA PRO A 234 2.74 -20.93 -2.26
C PRO A 234 1.72 -22.06 -2.19
N GLU A 235 2.13 -23.30 -2.45
CA GLU A 235 1.22 -24.46 -2.48
C GLU A 235 0.60 -24.72 -1.10
N LYS A 236 1.33 -24.41 -0.03
CA LYS A 236 0.84 -24.51 1.36
C LYS A 236 -0.43 -23.68 1.59
N TYR A 237 -0.56 -22.57 0.87
CA TYR A 237 -1.65 -21.61 1.06
C TYR A 237 -2.71 -21.64 -0.04
N ARG A 238 -2.46 -22.34 -1.15
CA ARG A 238 -3.33 -22.34 -2.34
C ARG A 238 -4.80 -22.68 -2.04
N GLN A 239 -5.03 -23.60 -1.11
CA GLN A 239 -6.40 -24.01 -0.74
C GLN A 239 -7.06 -23.09 0.30
N ARG A 240 -6.27 -22.27 0.99
CA ARG A 240 -6.72 -21.44 2.11
C ARG A 240 -6.85 -19.96 1.74
N LEU A 241 -6.17 -19.54 0.67
CA LEU A 241 -6.12 -18.16 0.20
C LEU A 241 -6.49 -18.11 -1.28
N ALA A 242 -7.45 -17.25 -1.61
CA ALA A 242 -7.64 -16.87 -2.99
C ALA A 242 -6.48 -15.94 -3.40
N PHE A 243 -5.62 -16.40 -4.29
CA PHE A 243 -4.53 -15.60 -4.82
C PHE A 243 -5.07 -14.45 -5.66
N SER A 244 -4.71 -13.23 -5.31
CA SER A 244 -5.15 -12.03 -6.01
C SER A 244 -3.98 -11.06 -6.16
N LYS A 245 -3.80 -10.53 -7.36
CA LYS A 245 -2.81 -9.50 -7.68
C LYS A 245 -3.51 -8.34 -8.38
N THR A 246 -4.31 -7.58 -7.65
CA THR A 246 -5.09 -6.45 -8.18
C THR A 246 -4.39 -5.11 -8.10
N ALA A 247 -3.33 -5.00 -7.29
CA ALA A 247 -2.63 -3.73 -7.08
C ALA A 247 -1.84 -3.21 -8.30
N LYS A 248 -1.75 -3.98 -9.39
CA LYS A 248 -1.04 -3.56 -10.61
C LYS A 248 -1.68 -2.35 -11.28
N ASP A 249 -3.00 -2.22 -11.15
CA ASP A 249 -3.79 -1.18 -11.81
C ASP A 249 -3.83 0.14 -11.00
N THR A 250 -3.23 0.14 -9.82
CA THR A 250 -3.26 1.27 -8.89
C THR A 250 -2.74 2.57 -9.50
N GLY A 251 -1.73 2.50 -10.40
CA GLY A 251 -1.16 3.67 -11.07
C GLY A 251 -2.11 4.33 -12.07
N ILE A 252 -3.02 3.59 -12.68
CA ILE A 252 -3.96 4.10 -13.68
C ILE A 252 -5.03 4.97 -13.01
N ILE A 253 -5.49 4.57 -11.85
CA ILE A 253 -6.54 5.22 -11.08
C ILE A 253 -6.14 6.63 -10.62
N HIS A 254 -4.85 6.86 -10.37
CA HIS A 254 -4.37 8.12 -9.83
C HIS A 254 -4.42 9.30 -10.76
N PHE A 255 -4.47 9.09 -12.04
CA PHE A 255 -4.51 10.16 -13.02
C PHE A 255 -5.93 10.51 -13.49
N GLY A 256 -6.95 9.90 -12.93
CA GLY A 256 -8.34 10.09 -13.36
C GLY A 256 -8.59 9.68 -14.81
N LEU A 257 -7.67 8.94 -15.39
CA LEU A 257 -7.65 8.47 -16.77
C LEU A 257 -7.89 6.96 -16.84
N ALA A 258 -8.60 6.41 -15.86
CA ALA A 258 -9.07 5.05 -15.96
C ALA A 258 -10.05 4.96 -17.12
N GLU A 259 -9.54 4.83 -18.32
CA GLU A 259 -10.23 4.10 -19.35
C GLU A 259 -10.19 2.63 -18.91
N SER A 260 -11.07 2.32 -17.94
CA SER A 260 -11.43 0.94 -17.69
C SER A 260 -11.86 0.36 -19.02
N ASP A 261 -11.46 -0.81 -19.35
CA ASP A 261 -12.03 -1.74 -20.31
C ASP A 261 -11.54 -1.72 -21.76
N THR A 262 -10.45 -1.10 -22.11
CA THR A 262 -9.95 -1.19 -23.49
C THR A 262 -8.55 -1.76 -23.66
N LEU A 263 -7.98 -2.36 -22.64
CA LEU A 263 -6.79 -3.21 -22.78
C LEU A 263 -7.19 -4.67 -22.60
N ASN A 264 -7.81 -5.21 -23.64
CA ASN A 264 -7.83 -6.65 -23.92
C ASN A 264 -6.54 -7.08 -24.60
#